data_ebcde99317237309fa1152f010da513d
#
_entry.id   ebcde99317237309fa1152f010da513d
#
_cell.length_a   1.000
_cell.length_b   1.000
_cell.length_c   1.000
_cell.angle_alpha   90.00
_cell.angle_beta   90.00
_cell.angle_gamma   90.00
#
_symmetry.space_group_name_H-M   'P 1'
#
loop_
_entity.id
_entity.type
_entity.pdbx_description
1 polymer ?
#
loop_
_entity_poly.entity_id
_entity_poly.type
_entity_poly.pdbx_seq_one_letter_code
_entity_poly.pdbx_strand_id
1 'polypeptide(L)'
;MPQNIYDRLGVRRVINGGSWITVLGGSIMAPEVAKAMLDAVPYYVDMLELHRKVGEIIARVCGAEAGLPVTGASAGEVLMAAACMTGADEAKAGRLPDTTGMKNEIIIQRAQRNRYDGAYLLTGARFVEIGKAHATPLWELEGAFSDKTCCVVVTFGPFMAQPIPLKTIAEMAHKRSVPVIVDAAAETFTPTQMKSFIQDGVDLVTFSGGKGIRGPQSAGLLAGRKDLIAAAELNSLNYYSPHANIGRPMKVCKEELVGLAV
;
A
#
# COMPACT_ATOMS: atom_id res chain seq x y z
N MET A 1 3.29 -12.77 38.37
CA MET A 1 3.89 -11.83 37.37
C MET A 1 3.32 -10.44 37.66
N PRO A 2 4.09 -9.35 37.52
CA PRO A 2 3.53 -8.02 37.72
C PRO A 2 2.38 -7.80 36.71
N GLN A 3 1.34 -7.13 37.20
CA GLN A 3 0.13 -6.81 36.44
C GLN A 3 0.51 -5.88 35.25
N ASN A 4 0.27 -6.32 34.03
CA ASN A 4 0.53 -5.50 32.85
C ASN A 4 -0.68 -4.61 32.49
N ILE A 5 -0.53 -3.78 31.46
CA ILE A 5 -1.58 -2.84 31.06
C ILE A 5 -2.88 -3.56 30.64
N TYR A 6 -2.82 -4.70 29.96
CA TYR A 6 -4.01 -5.44 29.53
C TYR A 6 -4.75 -6.05 30.70
N ASP A 7 -4.01 -6.55 31.75
CA ASP A 7 -4.61 -7.05 32.95
C ASP A 7 -5.37 -5.92 33.69
N ARG A 8 -4.82 -4.67 33.70
CA ARG A 8 -5.46 -3.48 34.26
C ARG A 8 -6.72 -3.05 33.48
N LEU A 9 -6.73 -3.25 32.16
CA LEU A 9 -7.87 -2.96 31.27
C LEU A 9 -8.90 -4.09 31.24
N GLY A 10 -8.66 -5.22 31.91
CA GLY A 10 -9.54 -6.39 31.88
C GLY A 10 -9.50 -7.14 30.54
N VAL A 11 -8.45 -6.98 29.75
CA VAL A 11 -8.29 -7.63 28.44
C VAL A 11 -7.45 -8.88 28.58
N ARG A 12 -7.99 -10.01 28.12
CA ARG A 12 -7.28 -11.29 28.15
C ARG A 12 -6.13 -11.32 27.16
N ARG A 13 -4.94 -11.65 27.63
CA ARG A 13 -3.80 -11.93 26.77
C ARG A 13 -3.96 -13.26 26.04
N VAL A 14 -3.44 -13.34 24.85
CA VAL A 14 -3.49 -14.52 23.99
C VAL A 14 -2.08 -15.01 23.68
N ILE A 15 -1.87 -16.33 23.71
CA ILE A 15 -0.68 -16.96 23.15
C ILE A 15 -0.94 -17.13 21.67
N ASN A 16 -0.24 -16.33 20.85
CA ASN A 16 -0.44 -16.31 19.40
C ASN A 16 0.45 -17.37 18.72
N GLY A 17 -0.16 -18.41 18.21
CA GLY A 17 0.47 -19.41 17.32
C GLY A 17 0.11 -19.24 15.83
N GLY A 18 -0.64 -18.18 15.46
CA GLY A 18 -1.20 -17.97 14.13
C GLY A 18 -0.50 -16.87 13.29
N SER A 19 0.75 -16.51 13.62
CA SER A 19 1.49 -15.45 12.92
C SER A 19 0.90 -14.03 13.14
N TRP A 20 1.18 -13.07 12.28
CA TRP A 20 0.76 -11.66 12.38
C TRP A 20 -0.66 -11.44 11.82
N ILE A 21 -1.65 -11.65 12.62
CA ILE A 21 -3.05 -11.38 12.23
C ILE A 21 -3.61 -10.18 12.98
N THR A 22 -4.37 -9.35 12.27
CA THR A 22 -4.88 -8.07 12.78
C THR A 22 -5.71 -8.21 14.06
N VAL A 23 -6.54 -9.26 14.16
CA VAL A 23 -7.38 -9.51 15.34
C VAL A 23 -6.60 -9.81 16.62
N LEU A 24 -5.31 -10.11 16.52
CA LEU A 24 -4.39 -10.32 17.64
C LEU A 24 -3.35 -9.20 17.77
N GLY A 25 -3.52 -8.10 17.04
CA GLY A 25 -2.64 -6.92 17.12
C GLY A 25 -1.44 -6.97 16.15
N GLY A 26 -1.44 -7.90 15.17
CA GLY A 26 -0.35 -8.02 14.18
C GLY A 26 0.90 -8.68 14.74
N SER A 27 2.05 -8.12 14.44
CA SER A 27 3.34 -8.56 14.98
C SER A 27 3.66 -7.88 16.32
N ILE A 28 4.53 -8.48 17.11
CA ILE A 28 5.13 -7.81 18.26
C ILE A 28 6.27 -6.94 17.74
N MET A 29 6.15 -5.63 17.97
CA MET A 29 7.19 -4.67 17.61
C MET A 29 8.52 -4.98 18.30
N ALA A 30 9.62 -4.70 17.59
CA ALA A 30 10.94 -4.75 18.21
C ALA A 30 11.07 -3.69 19.31
N PRO A 31 11.84 -3.94 20.40
CA PRO A 31 11.98 -2.99 21.50
C PRO A 31 12.48 -1.62 21.08
N GLU A 32 13.39 -1.56 20.10
CA GLU A 32 13.92 -0.33 19.51
C GLU A 32 12.84 0.50 18.82
N VAL A 33 11.89 -0.14 18.13
CA VAL A 33 10.75 0.53 17.50
C VAL A 33 9.86 1.17 18.56
N ALA A 34 9.48 0.41 19.61
CA ALA A 34 8.66 0.92 20.68
C ALA A 34 9.34 2.09 21.42
N LYS A 35 10.67 1.99 21.66
CA LYS A 35 11.45 3.07 22.25
C LYS A 35 11.45 4.33 21.39
N ALA A 36 11.69 4.21 20.08
CA ALA A 36 11.69 5.35 19.18
C ALA A 36 10.32 6.06 19.13
N MET A 37 9.22 5.30 19.17
CA MET A 37 7.87 5.86 19.27
C MET A 37 7.69 6.67 20.56
N LEU A 38 8.14 6.14 21.71
CA LEU A 38 8.07 6.85 22.99
C LEU A 38 8.94 8.12 23.00
N ASP A 39 10.12 8.05 22.41
CA ASP A 39 11.03 9.20 22.30
C ASP A 39 10.42 10.33 21.42
N ALA A 40 9.55 10.00 20.48
CA ALA A 40 8.87 10.98 19.61
C ALA A 40 7.68 11.70 20.31
N VAL A 41 7.08 11.11 21.33
CA VAL A 41 5.86 11.62 21.97
C VAL A 41 5.96 13.09 22.42
N PRO A 42 7.03 13.54 23.11
CA PRO A 42 7.06 14.87 23.74
C PRO A 42 7.34 16.04 22.79
N TYR A 43 7.48 15.78 21.47
CA TYR A 43 7.89 16.81 20.53
C TYR A 43 6.81 17.10 19.48
N TYR A 44 6.68 18.37 19.10
CA TYR A 44 6.02 18.80 17.87
C TYR A 44 7.02 18.79 16.73
N VAL A 45 6.57 18.39 15.53
CA VAL A 45 7.40 18.32 14.31
C VAL A 45 6.62 18.84 13.10
N ASP A 46 7.32 19.27 12.08
CA ASP A 46 6.69 19.47 10.77
C ASP A 46 6.37 18.09 10.16
N MET A 47 5.08 17.84 10.00
CA MET A 47 4.61 16.53 9.52
C MET A 47 4.95 16.29 8.05
N LEU A 48 5.01 17.33 7.21
CA LEU A 48 5.40 17.17 5.81
C LEU A 48 6.89 16.82 5.70
N GLU A 49 7.73 17.49 6.49
CA GLU A 49 9.15 17.15 6.54
C GLU A 49 9.35 15.71 7.04
N LEU A 50 8.63 15.29 8.10
CA LEU A 50 8.71 13.93 8.62
C LEU A 50 8.26 12.90 7.58
N HIS A 51 7.13 13.13 6.89
CA HIS A 51 6.67 12.25 5.81
C HIS A 51 7.71 12.11 4.70
N ARG A 52 8.30 13.21 4.26
CA ARG A 52 9.35 13.21 3.25
C ARG A 52 10.58 12.43 3.69
N LYS A 53 11.04 12.63 4.93
CA LYS A 53 12.21 11.91 5.46
C LYS A 53 11.98 10.41 5.59
N VAL A 54 10.82 10.00 6.07
CA VAL A 54 10.44 8.58 6.12
C VAL A 54 10.28 8.03 4.69
N GLY A 55 9.72 8.80 3.76
CA GLY A 55 9.63 8.45 2.35
C GLY A 55 10.99 8.19 1.70
N GLU A 56 12.03 9.01 2.02
CA GLU A 56 13.41 8.80 1.56
C GLU A 56 13.99 7.46 2.06
N ILE A 57 13.67 7.06 3.30
CA ILE A 57 14.06 5.77 3.87
C ILE A 57 13.37 4.63 3.12
N ILE A 58 12.05 4.73 2.93
CA ILE A 58 11.25 3.74 2.19
C ILE A 58 11.80 3.54 0.78
N ALA A 59 12.05 4.63 0.04
CA ALA A 59 12.61 4.58 -1.31
C ALA A 59 13.94 3.82 -1.36
N ARG A 60 14.84 4.13 -0.43
CA ARG A 60 16.15 3.47 -0.33
C ARG A 60 16.04 1.98 -0.02
N VAL A 61 15.17 1.58 0.92
CA VAL A 61 14.98 0.18 1.31
C VAL A 61 14.35 -0.61 0.16
N CYS A 62 13.37 -0.05 -0.53
CA CYS A 62 12.68 -0.70 -1.65
C CYS A 62 13.44 -0.58 -2.98
N GLY A 63 14.52 0.22 -3.07
CA GLY A 63 15.21 0.47 -4.33
C GLY A 63 14.34 1.22 -5.35
N ALA A 64 13.45 2.07 -4.88
CA ALA A 64 12.48 2.83 -5.66
C ALA A 64 12.91 4.29 -5.85
N GLU A 65 12.29 5.00 -6.79
CA GLU A 65 12.54 6.43 -7.02
C GLU A 65 12.03 7.30 -5.89
N ALA A 66 10.91 6.91 -5.27
CA ALA A 66 10.28 7.62 -4.16
C ALA A 66 9.52 6.65 -3.25
N GLY A 67 9.19 7.12 -2.04
CA GLY A 67 8.38 6.39 -1.07
C GLY A 67 7.46 7.32 -0.30
N LEU A 68 6.36 6.75 0.20
CA LEU A 68 5.36 7.44 1.01
C LEU A 68 4.96 6.54 2.18
N PRO A 69 5.08 6.98 3.43
CA PRO A 69 4.48 6.26 4.56
C PRO A 69 2.96 6.38 4.53
N VAL A 70 2.28 5.28 4.83
CA VAL A 70 0.81 5.19 4.79
C VAL A 70 0.27 4.52 6.05
N THR A 71 -1.02 4.67 6.34
CA THR A 71 -1.65 3.99 7.47
C THR A 71 -2.09 2.57 7.09
N GLY A 72 -1.09 1.67 7.05
CA GLY A 72 -1.25 0.28 6.62
C GLY A 72 -1.34 0.10 5.10
N ALA A 73 -1.20 -1.14 4.66
CA ALA A 73 -1.20 -1.47 3.23
C ALA A 73 -2.54 -1.16 2.54
N SER A 74 -3.68 -1.33 3.22
CA SER A 74 -4.98 -1.00 2.60
C SER A 74 -5.13 0.48 2.26
N ALA A 75 -4.54 1.38 3.07
CA ALA A 75 -4.43 2.78 2.68
C ALA A 75 -3.50 2.95 1.46
N GLY A 76 -2.42 2.17 1.39
CA GLY A 76 -1.56 2.10 0.22
C GLY A 76 -2.33 1.69 -1.04
N GLU A 77 -3.19 0.67 -0.96
CA GLU A 77 -4.05 0.21 -2.06
C GLU A 77 -4.98 1.32 -2.56
N VAL A 78 -5.66 2.04 -1.64
CA VAL A 78 -6.49 3.21 -2.00
C VAL A 78 -5.66 4.26 -2.72
N LEU A 79 -4.51 4.62 -2.17
CA LEU A 79 -3.67 5.69 -2.72
C LEU A 79 -3.02 5.31 -4.05
N MET A 80 -2.63 4.04 -4.24
CA MET A 80 -2.13 3.54 -5.53
C MET A 80 -3.20 3.66 -6.62
N ALA A 81 -4.42 3.18 -6.35
CA ALA A 81 -5.53 3.28 -7.30
C ALA A 81 -5.88 4.74 -7.60
N ALA A 82 -6.00 5.58 -6.57
CA ALA A 82 -6.25 7.01 -6.74
C ALA A 82 -5.16 7.67 -7.61
N ALA A 83 -3.88 7.42 -7.33
CA ALA A 83 -2.75 7.95 -8.08
C ALA A 83 -2.80 7.57 -9.57
N CYS A 84 -3.11 6.31 -9.88
CA CYS A 84 -3.25 5.84 -11.27
C CYS A 84 -4.42 6.47 -12.02
N MET A 85 -5.48 6.90 -11.31
CA MET A 85 -6.65 7.54 -11.91
C MET A 85 -6.49 9.05 -12.07
N THR A 86 -5.90 9.70 -11.09
CA THR A 86 -5.85 11.16 -11.03
C THR A 86 -4.56 11.76 -11.56
N GLY A 87 -3.43 11.02 -11.46
CA GLY A 87 -2.12 11.63 -11.69
C GLY A 87 -1.93 12.86 -10.82
N ALA A 88 -1.31 13.90 -11.37
CA ALA A 88 -1.08 15.19 -10.72
C ALA A 88 -2.27 16.18 -10.81
N ASP A 89 -3.44 15.72 -11.24
CA ASP A 89 -4.62 16.56 -11.45
C ASP A 89 -5.41 16.74 -10.15
N GLU A 90 -5.28 17.92 -9.52
CA GLU A 90 -5.97 18.27 -8.28
C GLU A 90 -7.51 18.24 -8.41
N ALA A 91 -8.05 18.60 -9.58
CA ALA A 91 -9.48 18.59 -9.81
C ALA A 91 -10.04 17.17 -9.85
N LYS A 92 -9.28 16.21 -10.41
CA LYS A 92 -9.64 14.80 -10.36
C LYS A 92 -9.52 14.24 -8.93
N ALA A 93 -8.42 14.56 -8.24
CA ALA A 93 -8.20 14.11 -6.85
C ALA A 93 -9.33 14.58 -5.93
N GLY A 94 -9.76 15.83 -6.04
CA GLY A 94 -10.85 16.41 -5.25
C GLY A 94 -12.24 15.84 -5.56
N ARG A 95 -12.41 15.13 -6.68
CA ARG A 95 -13.70 14.53 -7.08
C ARG A 95 -13.88 13.08 -6.64
N LEU A 96 -12.78 12.37 -6.35
CA LEU A 96 -12.90 10.96 -5.93
C LEU A 96 -13.86 10.83 -4.73
N PRO A 97 -14.74 9.82 -4.73
CA PRO A 97 -14.83 8.67 -5.62
C PRO A 97 -15.65 8.85 -6.91
N ASP A 98 -16.05 10.07 -7.29
CA ASP A 98 -16.66 10.31 -8.60
C ASP A 98 -15.58 10.23 -9.69
N THR A 99 -15.61 9.15 -10.45
CA THR A 99 -14.65 8.86 -11.52
C THR A 99 -15.18 9.20 -12.92
N THR A 100 -16.24 10.01 -13.03
CA THR A 100 -16.82 10.40 -14.31
C THR A 100 -15.77 11.06 -15.21
N GLY A 101 -15.54 10.49 -16.40
CA GLY A 101 -14.54 10.96 -17.35
C GLY A 101 -13.09 10.60 -17.03
N MET A 102 -12.86 9.74 -16.02
CA MET A 102 -11.53 9.20 -15.69
C MET A 102 -11.36 7.76 -16.18
N LYS A 103 -10.12 7.35 -16.37
CA LYS A 103 -9.78 5.92 -16.43
C LYS A 103 -10.01 5.34 -15.03
N ASN A 104 -10.84 4.30 -14.90
CA ASN A 104 -11.22 3.74 -13.61
C ASN A 104 -11.30 2.21 -13.61
N GLU A 105 -10.81 1.56 -14.65
CA GLU A 105 -10.74 0.10 -14.72
C GLU A 105 -9.41 -0.41 -14.20
N ILE A 106 -9.47 -1.34 -13.24
CA ILE A 106 -8.32 -2.05 -12.69
C ILE A 106 -8.38 -3.50 -13.18
N ILE A 107 -7.40 -3.93 -13.97
CA ILE A 107 -7.30 -5.33 -14.38
C ILE A 107 -6.76 -6.14 -13.20
N ILE A 108 -7.43 -7.25 -12.87
CA ILE A 108 -7.04 -8.17 -11.80
C ILE A 108 -7.23 -9.63 -12.24
N GLN A 109 -6.29 -10.49 -11.88
CA GLN A 109 -6.46 -11.93 -12.06
C GLN A 109 -7.45 -12.48 -11.04
N ARG A 110 -8.45 -13.25 -11.48
CA ARG A 110 -9.45 -13.86 -10.59
C ARG A 110 -8.83 -14.67 -9.45
N ALA A 111 -7.73 -15.35 -9.71
CA ALA A 111 -6.98 -16.10 -8.70
C ALA A 111 -6.43 -15.22 -7.55
N GLN A 112 -6.37 -13.90 -7.72
CA GLN A 112 -5.83 -12.93 -6.76
C GLN A 112 -6.92 -12.09 -6.08
N ARG A 113 -8.19 -12.28 -6.45
CA ARG A 113 -9.32 -11.64 -5.77
C ARG A 113 -9.38 -12.08 -4.31
N ASN A 114 -9.55 -11.11 -3.42
CA ASN A 114 -9.56 -11.35 -2.00
C ASN A 114 -10.44 -10.35 -1.24
N ARG A 115 -10.62 -10.53 0.07
CA ARG A 115 -11.48 -9.70 0.90
C ARG A 115 -11.01 -8.25 1.09
N TYR A 116 -9.78 -7.93 0.72
CA TYR A 116 -9.23 -6.56 0.81
C TYR A 116 -9.46 -5.73 -0.45
N ASP A 117 -9.99 -6.33 -1.50
CA ASP A 117 -10.35 -5.65 -2.77
C ASP A 117 -11.18 -4.37 -2.58
N GLY A 118 -11.94 -4.28 -1.47
CA GLY A 118 -12.72 -3.12 -1.10
C GLY A 118 -11.90 -1.82 -1.01
N ALA A 119 -10.60 -1.90 -0.69
CA ALA A 119 -9.74 -0.73 -0.63
C ALA A 119 -9.64 -0.03 -1.99
N TYR A 120 -9.43 -0.79 -3.07
CA TYR A 120 -9.41 -0.23 -4.42
C TYR A 120 -10.76 0.37 -4.82
N LEU A 121 -11.86 -0.30 -4.46
CA LEU A 121 -13.22 0.13 -4.82
C LEU A 121 -13.66 1.42 -4.11
N LEU A 122 -13.08 1.76 -2.95
CA LEU A 122 -13.33 3.04 -2.27
C LEU A 122 -13.01 4.26 -3.15
N THR A 123 -12.11 4.10 -4.12
CA THR A 123 -11.74 5.18 -5.05
C THR A 123 -12.75 5.43 -6.17
N GLY A 124 -13.80 4.60 -6.29
CA GLY A 124 -14.72 4.59 -7.42
C GLY A 124 -14.19 3.78 -8.62
N ALA A 125 -13.08 3.08 -8.47
CA ALA A 125 -12.58 2.15 -9.48
C ALA A 125 -13.47 0.91 -9.59
N ARG A 126 -13.35 0.20 -10.71
CA ARG A 126 -14.00 -1.09 -10.94
C ARG A 126 -13.00 -2.12 -11.44
N PHE A 127 -13.20 -3.37 -11.08
CA PHE A 127 -12.35 -4.44 -11.58
C PHE A 127 -12.77 -4.94 -12.95
N VAL A 128 -11.77 -5.23 -13.77
CA VAL A 128 -11.85 -6.06 -14.97
C VAL A 128 -11.16 -7.37 -14.63
N GLU A 129 -11.96 -8.39 -14.33
CA GLU A 129 -11.45 -9.70 -13.93
C GLU A 129 -11.05 -10.54 -15.13
N ILE A 130 -9.84 -11.15 -15.08
CA ILE A 130 -9.31 -12.06 -16.08
C ILE A 130 -8.95 -13.40 -15.47
N GLY A 131 -8.95 -14.44 -16.29
CA GLY A 131 -8.53 -15.78 -15.89
C GLY A 131 -9.56 -16.54 -15.06
N LYS A 132 -9.08 -17.65 -14.52
CA LYS A 132 -9.81 -18.60 -13.68
C LYS A 132 -9.06 -18.78 -12.36
N ALA A 133 -9.55 -19.65 -11.47
CA ALA A 133 -8.96 -19.89 -10.15
C ALA A 133 -7.46 -20.28 -10.18
N HIS A 134 -7.00 -20.96 -11.22
CA HIS A 134 -5.63 -21.49 -11.27
C HIS A 134 -4.86 -21.15 -12.56
N ALA A 135 -5.47 -20.44 -13.50
CA ALA A 135 -4.85 -20.13 -14.78
C ALA A 135 -5.38 -18.82 -15.36
N THR A 136 -4.49 -18.04 -15.96
CA THR A 136 -4.83 -16.85 -16.72
C THR A 136 -4.05 -16.89 -18.05
N PRO A 137 -4.71 -17.20 -19.17
CA PRO A 137 -4.07 -17.12 -20.48
C PRO A 137 -3.63 -15.68 -20.81
N LEU A 138 -2.48 -15.52 -21.42
CA LEU A 138 -1.93 -14.19 -21.77
C LEU A 138 -2.87 -13.37 -22.66
N TRP A 139 -3.60 -14.03 -23.56
CA TRP A 139 -4.56 -13.35 -24.44
C TRP A 139 -5.73 -12.70 -23.67
N GLU A 140 -6.10 -13.23 -22.49
CA GLU A 140 -7.10 -12.58 -21.64
C GLU A 140 -6.56 -11.29 -21.04
N LEU A 141 -5.30 -11.27 -20.59
CA LEU A 141 -4.65 -10.02 -20.15
C LEU A 141 -4.56 -9.03 -21.30
N GLU A 142 -4.17 -9.50 -22.48
CA GLU A 142 -4.05 -8.66 -23.67
C GLU A 142 -5.39 -8.04 -24.07
N GLY A 143 -6.46 -8.80 -24.10
CA GLY A 143 -7.80 -8.38 -24.45
C GLY A 143 -8.52 -7.54 -23.38
N ALA A 144 -8.03 -7.51 -22.13
CA ALA A 144 -8.63 -6.77 -21.05
C ALA A 144 -8.27 -5.27 -21.04
N PHE A 145 -7.19 -4.88 -21.73
CA PHE A 145 -6.81 -3.47 -21.81
C PHE A 145 -7.81 -2.68 -22.65
N SER A 146 -8.25 -1.55 -22.13
CA SER A 146 -9.16 -0.60 -22.76
C SER A 146 -8.65 0.84 -22.60
N ASP A 147 -9.32 1.79 -23.22
CA ASP A 147 -9.10 3.22 -23.00
C ASP A 147 -9.44 3.68 -21.56
N LYS A 148 -10.17 2.86 -20.81
CA LYS A 148 -10.55 3.08 -19.42
C LYS A 148 -9.62 2.42 -18.41
N THR A 149 -8.66 1.61 -18.84
CA THR A 149 -7.72 0.95 -17.94
C THR A 149 -6.80 1.95 -17.27
N CYS A 150 -6.84 2.03 -15.94
CA CYS A 150 -5.97 2.91 -15.15
C CYS A 150 -4.73 2.18 -14.61
N CYS A 151 -4.83 0.90 -14.29
CA CYS A 151 -3.70 0.07 -13.85
C CYS A 151 -4.01 -1.43 -13.94
N VAL A 152 -2.96 -2.24 -13.78
CA VAL A 152 -3.06 -3.68 -13.49
C VAL A 152 -2.64 -3.89 -12.05
N VAL A 153 -3.43 -4.61 -11.24
CA VAL A 153 -3.08 -4.97 -9.88
C VAL A 153 -2.63 -6.42 -9.79
N VAL A 154 -1.58 -6.65 -9.01
CA VAL A 154 -1.08 -7.98 -8.67
C VAL A 154 -1.00 -8.08 -7.14
N THR A 155 -1.57 -9.14 -6.57
CA THR A 155 -1.49 -9.40 -5.13
C THR A 155 -0.51 -10.52 -4.83
N PHE A 156 0.43 -10.25 -3.93
CA PHE A 156 1.36 -11.23 -3.38
C PHE A 156 0.95 -11.60 -1.95
N GLY A 157 1.00 -12.88 -1.65
CA GLY A 157 0.73 -13.38 -0.32
C GLY A 157 0.85 -14.89 -0.23
N PRO A 158 0.95 -15.45 0.99
CA PRO A 158 0.89 -16.88 1.18
C PRO A 158 -0.40 -17.42 0.54
N PHE A 159 -0.28 -18.42 -0.30
CA PHE A 159 -1.42 -19.04 -1.00
C PHE A 159 -2.00 -18.25 -2.19
N MET A 160 -1.41 -17.09 -2.56
CA MET A 160 -1.83 -16.36 -3.76
C MET A 160 -1.14 -16.93 -4.99
N ALA A 161 -1.94 -17.45 -5.92
CA ALA A 161 -1.41 -17.94 -7.19
C ALA A 161 -0.90 -16.78 -8.05
N GLN A 162 0.20 -17.02 -8.78
CA GLN A 162 0.76 -16.10 -9.77
C GLN A 162 0.66 -16.74 -11.17
N PRO A 163 -0.54 -16.79 -11.77
CA PRO A 163 -0.74 -17.48 -13.06
C PRO A 163 0.05 -16.87 -14.21
N ILE A 164 0.25 -15.54 -14.17
CA ILE A 164 1.14 -14.83 -15.09
C ILE A 164 2.31 -14.26 -14.26
N PRO A 165 3.58 -14.47 -14.67
CA PRO A 165 4.73 -13.88 -13.99
C PRO A 165 4.64 -12.35 -13.96
N LEU A 166 5.00 -11.72 -12.82
CA LEU A 166 4.93 -10.27 -12.62
C LEU A 166 5.62 -9.47 -13.71
N LYS A 167 6.85 -9.87 -14.08
CA LYS A 167 7.62 -9.24 -15.14
C LYS A 167 6.88 -9.24 -16.49
N THR A 168 6.22 -10.36 -16.82
CA THR A 168 5.42 -10.45 -18.04
C THR A 168 4.23 -9.49 -18.03
N ILE A 169 3.56 -9.37 -16.86
CA ILE A 169 2.47 -8.40 -16.69
C ILE A 169 3.00 -6.98 -16.90
N ALA A 170 4.14 -6.64 -16.28
CA ALA A 170 4.75 -5.32 -16.39
C ALA A 170 5.11 -5.00 -17.85
N GLU A 171 5.75 -5.91 -18.55
CA GLU A 171 6.11 -5.73 -19.97
C GLU A 171 4.87 -5.51 -20.87
N MET A 172 3.77 -6.24 -20.63
CA MET A 172 2.54 -6.09 -21.41
C MET A 172 1.80 -4.79 -21.10
N ALA A 173 1.74 -4.39 -19.84
CA ALA A 173 1.09 -3.16 -19.39
C ALA A 173 1.85 -1.91 -19.86
N HIS A 174 3.18 -1.91 -19.74
CA HIS A 174 4.01 -0.77 -20.13
C HIS A 174 3.98 -0.50 -21.63
N LYS A 175 3.83 -1.53 -22.48
CA LYS A 175 3.60 -1.34 -23.94
C LYS A 175 2.35 -0.50 -24.24
N ARG A 176 1.43 -0.37 -23.27
CA ARG A 176 0.19 0.39 -23.36
C ARG A 176 0.18 1.62 -22.44
N SER A 177 1.33 1.95 -21.85
CA SER A 177 1.48 3.03 -20.86
C SER A 177 0.52 2.88 -19.67
N VAL A 178 0.24 1.64 -19.26
CA VAL A 178 -0.58 1.30 -18.10
C VAL A 178 0.35 0.89 -16.94
N PRO A 179 0.26 1.52 -15.76
CA PRO A 179 1.06 1.15 -14.60
C PRO A 179 0.64 -0.19 -14.01
N VAL A 180 1.62 -0.86 -13.39
CA VAL A 180 1.43 -2.08 -12.59
C VAL A 180 1.62 -1.75 -11.11
N ILE A 181 0.61 -2.06 -10.30
CA ILE A 181 0.62 -1.85 -8.85
C ILE A 181 0.57 -3.19 -8.11
N VAL A 182 1.26 -3.27 -6.98
CA VAL A 182 1.39 -4.52 -6.22
C VAL A 182 0.94 -4.33 -4.78
N ASP A 183 0.02 -5.19 -4.33
CA ASP A 183 -0.23 -5.44 -2.92
C ASP A 183 0.69 -6.58 -2.44
N ALA A 184 1.65 -6.25 -1.58
CA ALA A 184 2.57 -7.17 -0.94
C ALA A 184 2.42 -7.17 0.60
N ALA A 185 1.21 -6.85 1.09
CA ALA A 185 0.93 -6.68 2.51
C ALA A 185 1.10 -7.95 3.36
N ALA A 186 0.89 -9.13 2.77
CA ALA A 186 0.76 -10.38 3.52
C ALA A 186 2.08 -11.15 3.71
N GLU A 187 3.12 -10.77 3.01
CA GLU A 187 4.40 -11.48 2.99
C GLU A 187 5.42 -10.88 3.97
N THR A 188 6.42 -11.69 4.33
CA THR A 188 7.66 -11.23 4.98
C THR A 188 8.72 -11.12 3.91
N PHE A 189 9.17 -9.92 3.65
CA PHE A 189 10.19 -9.67 2.65
C PHE A 189 11.51 -9.25 3.29
N THR A 190 12.61 -9.81 2.79
CA THR A 190 13.94 -9.22 3.00
C THR A 190 14.06 -7.93 2.17
N PRO A 191 14.96 -7.00 2.51
CA PRO A 191 15.20 -5.82 1.68
C PRO A 191 15.52 -6.16 0.21
N THR A 192 16.18 -7.30 -0.04
CA THR A 192 16.47 -7.77 -1.40
C THR A 192 15.18 -8.13 -2.15
N GLN A 193 14.26 -8.86 -1.49
CA GLN A 193 12.96 -9.20 -2.09
C GLN A 193 12.08 -7.97 -2.28
N MET A 194 12.12 -6.98 -1.37
CA MET A 194 11.39 -5.72 -1.55
C MET A 194 11.87 -4.97 -2.81
N LYS A 195 13.19 -4.98 -3.08
CA LYS A 195 13.76 -4.37 -4.29
C LYS A 195 13.39 -5.11 -5.57
N SER A 196 13.19 -6.43 -5.51
CA SER A 196 12.89 -7.21 -6.72
C SER A 196 11.58 -6.79 -7.39
N PHE A 197 10.58 -6.29 -6.65
CA PHE A 197 9.36 -5.76 -7.26
C PHE A 197 9.65 -4.63 -8.24
N ILE A 198 10.47 -3.66 -7.83
CA ILE A 198 10.85 -2.53 -8.70
C ILE A 198 11.70 -3.02 -9.89
N GLN A 199 12.61 -3.97 -9.65
CA GLN A 199 13.45 -4.55 -10.72
C GLN A 199 12.61 -5.34 -11.75
N ASP A 200 11.50 -5.94 -11.33
CA ASP A 200 10.55 -6.64 -12.21
C ASP A 200 9.58 -5.70 -12.94
N GLY A 201 9.73 -4.39 -12.77
CA GLY A 201 8.95 -3.38 -13.49
C GLY A 201 7.65 -2.95 -12.79
N VAL A 202 7.54 -3.14 -11.47
CA VAL A 202 6.40 -2.61 -10.70
C VAL A 202 6.51 -1.10 -10.56
N ASP A 203 5.41 -0.40 -10.84
CA ASP A 203 5.34 1.06 -10.75
C ASP A 203 5.04 1.55 -9.34
N LEU A 204 4.19 0.84 -8.59
CA LEU A 204 3.92 1.08 -7.16
C LEU A 204 3.77 -0.24 -6.41
N VAL A 205 4.34 -0.33 -5.21
CA VAL A 205 4.18 -1.49 -4.32
C VAL A 205 3.90 -1.03 -2.90
N THR A 206 2.95 -1.69 -2.21
CA THR A 206 2.63 -1.41 -0.81
C THR A 206 2.92 -2.61 0.09
N PHE A 207 3.42 -2.33 1.31
CA PHE A 207 3.69 -3.32 2.35
C PHE A 207 3.06 -2.89 3.68
N SER A 208 2.69 -3.87 4.52
CA SER A 208 2.18 -3.61 5.87
C SER A 208 3.34 -3.50 6.87
N GLY A 209 3.40 -2.41 7.62
CA GLY A 209 4.39 -2.21 8.69
C GLY A 209 4.20 -3.14 9.88
N GLY A 210 2.96 -3.49 10.20
CA GLY A 210 2.61 -4.31 11.36
C GLY A 210 2.64 -5.83 11.14
N LYS A 211 3.22 -6.29 10.04
CA LYS A 211 3.37 -7.71 9.73
C LYS A 211 4.85 -8.11 9.77
N GLY A 212 5.42 -8.64 8.69
CA GLY A 212 6.81 -9.10 8.65
C GLY A 212 7.86 -8.03 8.94
N ILE A 213 7.54 -6.77 8.71
CA ILE A 213 8.41 -5.63 9.05
C ILE A 213 8.54 -5.44 10.58
N ARG A 214 7.53 -5.87 11.36
CA ARG A 214 7.50 -5.76 12.84
C ARG A 214 7.53 -4.31 13.35
N GLY A 215 7.07 -3.39 12.53
CA GLY A 215 6.82 -2.00 12.89
C GLY A 215 5.43 -1.78 13.53
N PRO A 216 4.97 -0.53 13.65
CA PRO A 216 3.65 -0.22 14.16
C PRO A 216 2.54 -0.85 13.32
N GLN A 217 1.50 -1.39 14.00
CA GLN A 217 0.42 -2.16 13.36
C GLN A 217 -0.35 -1.37 12.31
N SER A 218 -0.61 -0.10 12.55
CA SER A 218 -1.33 0.79 11.64
C SER A 218 -0.43 1.51 10.65
N ALA A 219 0.88 1.28 10.67
CA ALA A 219 1.79 1.82 9.67
C ALA A 219 1.92 0.90 8.45
N GLY A 220 2.28 1.49 7.33
CA GLY A 220 2.61 0.81 6.08
C GLY A 220 3.48 1.69 5.22
N LEU A 221 3.95 1.14 4.14
CA LEU A 221 4.78 1.86 3.20
C LEU A 221 4.32 1.63 1.77
N LEU A 222 4.46 2.67 0.97
CA LEU A 222 4.24 2.70 -0.46
C LEU A 222 5.53 3.14 -1.13
N ALA A 223 5.99 2.43 -2.16
CA ALA A 223 7.21 2.72 -2.87
C ALA A 223 7.00 2.57 -4.38
N GLY A 224 7.73 3.35 -5.19
CA GLY A 224 7.68 3.20 -6.64
C GLY A 224 8.14 4.43 -7.39
N ARG A 225 7.53 4.65 -8.56
CA ARG A 225 7.82 5.78 -9.43
C ARG A 225 7.50 7.11 -8.77
N LYS A 226 8.38 8.08 -8.96
CA LYS A 226 8.28 9.41 -8.32
C LYS A 226 7.01 10.17 -8.68
N ASP A 227 6.58 10.11 -9.94
CA ASP A 227 5.36 10.77 -10.40
C ASP A 227 4.09 10.18 -9.78
N LEU A 228 4.03 8.86 -9.63
CA LEU A 228 2.90 8.17 -8.99
C LEU A 228 2.92 8.32 -7.47
N ILE A 229 4.07 8.36 -6.84
CA ILE A 229 4.18 8.68 -5.40
C ILE A 229 3.71 10.11 -5.13
N ALA A 230 4.07 11.08 -5.96
CA ALA A 230 3.57 12.45 -5.84
C ALA A 230 2.05 12.53 -6.02
N ALA A 231 1.49 11.75 -6.97
CA ALA A 231 0.05 11.63 -7.14
C ALA A 231 -0.64 10.94 -5.94
N ALA A 232 -0.01 9.93 -5.33
CA ALA A 232 -0.50 9.29 -4.11
C ALA A 232 -0.48 10.28 -2.92
N GLU A 233 0.57 11.07 -2.79
CA GLU A 233 0.68 12.13 -1.77
C GLU A 233 -0.42 13.19 -1.94
N LEU A 234 -0.70 13.63 -3.16
CA LEU A 234 -1.81 14.54 -3.47
C LEU A 234 -3.16 13.99 -3.00
N ASN A 235 -3.40 12.69 -3.17
CA ASN A 235 -4.61 12.01 -2.74
C ASN A 235 -4.64 11.65 -1.24
N SER A 236 -3.52 11.79 -0.52
CA SER A 236 -3.34 11.48 0.90
C SER A 236 -3.91 12.57 1.82
N LEU A 237 -3.17 12.97 2.84
CA LEU A 237 -3.62 13.95 3.83
C LEU A 237 -3.80 15.35 3.31
N ASN A 238 -3.02 15.73 2.31
CA ASN A 238 -2.97 17.06 1.72
C ASN A 238 -3.12 18.19 2.74
N TYR A 239 -2.10 18.41 3.58
CA TYR A 239 -2.12 19.30 4.75
C TYR A 239 -2.47 20.76 4.43
N TYR A 240 -2.19 21.23 3.22
CA TYR A 240 -2.38 22.62 2.79
C TYR A 240 -3.49 22.79 1.75
N SER A 241 -4.14 21.73 1.31
CA SER A 241 -5.29 21.87 0.41
C SER A 241 -6.51 22.40 1.17
N PRO A 242 -7.29 23.29 0.59
CA PRO A 242 -8.58 23.71 1.15
C PRO A 242 -9.59 22.56 1.15
N HIS A 243 -9.33 21.48 0.43
CA HIS A 243 -10.21 20.31 0.34
C HIS A 243 -9.52 19.07 0.88
N ALA A 244 -10.24 18.27 1.65
CA ALA A 244 -9.80 16.96 2.10
C ALA A 244 -10.01 15.94 0.99
N ASN A 245 -8.96 15.35 0.47
CA ASN A 245 -9.02 14.30 -0.53
C ASN A 245 -9.35 12.93 0.10
N ILE A 246 -9.50 11.90 -0.75
CA ILE A 246 -9.94 10.56 -0.35
C ILE A 246 -9.09 9.94 0.78
N GLY A 247 -7.80 10.24 0.84
CA GLY A 247 -6.88 9.74 1.87
C GLY A 247 -6.98 10.45 3.23
N ARG A 248 -7.81 11.51 3.38
CA ARG A 248 -7.92 12.24 4.65
C ARG A 248 -8.22 11.36 5.88
N PRO A 249 -9.10 10.36 5.83
CA PRO A 249 -9.31 9.44 6.97
C PRO A 249 -8.16 8.49 7.24
N MET A 250 -7.15 8.43 6.36
CA MET A 250 -6.02 7.50 6.39
C MET A 250 -4.75 8.16 6.92
N LYS A 251 -4.87 9.08 7.89
CA LYS A 251 -3.70 9.73 8.48
C LYS A 251 -2.90 8.77 9.36
N VAL A 252 -1.59 8.91 9.31
CA VAL A 252 -0.65 8.23 10.20
C VAL A 252 -0.07 9.22 11.20
N CYS A 253 0.11 8.83 12.47
CA CYS A 253 0.65 9.72 13.49
C CYS A 253 2.19 9.77 13.47
N LYS A 254 2.76 10.82 14.08
CA LYS A 254 4.22 11.02 14.09
C LYS A 254 4.98 9.88 14.77
N GLU A 255 4.41 9.30 15.81
CA GLU A 255 5.00 8.18 16.53
C GLU A 255 5.11 6.94 15.65
N GLU A 256 4.08 6.65 14.87
CA GLU A 256 4.07 5.53 13.92
C GLU A 256 5.04 5.75 12.77
N LEU A 257 5.17 7.00 12.28
CA LEU A 257 6.15 7.36 11.26
C LEU A 257 7.58 7.13 11.75
N VAL A 258 7.87 7.55 12.99
CA VAL A 258 9.18 7.32 13.62
C VAL A 258 9.43 5.84 13.83
N GLY A 259 8.43 5.10 14.34
CA GLY A 259 8.52 3.65 14.52
C GLY A 259 8.70 2.86 13.21
N LEU A 260 8.17 3.38 12.09
CA LEU A 260 8.38 2.77 10.78
C LEU A 260 9.78 3.06 10.21
N ALA A 261 10.38 4.18 10.59
CA ALA A 261 11.68 4.62 10.10
C ALA A 261 12.88 3.91 10.73
N VAL A 262 12.70 3.27 11.89
CA VAL A 262 13.72 2.55 12.67
C VAL A 262 13.78 1.07 12.27
#